data_9f130247776f64319313e49675c7a085
#
_entry.id   9f130247776f64319313e49675c7a085
#
_cell.length_a   1.000
_cell.length_b   1.000
_cell.length_c   1.000
_cell.angle_alpha   90.00
_cell.angle_beta   90.00
_cell.angle_gamma   90.00
#
_symmetry.space_group_name_H-M   'P 1'
#
loop_
_entity.id
_entity.type
_entity.pdbx_description
1 polymer ?
#
loop_
_entity_poly.entity_id
_entity_poly.type
_entity_poly.pdbx_seq_one_letter_code
_entity_poly.pdbx_strand_id
1 'polypeptide(L)'
;ELHFGKAHGACSVFMRGLEGNARLTDPHLSPLLAEAQSLDLPITFHAGIGNMGFFDYHARDSGFSTFKLPAVGAFHDIVMKDMHKKYPDLRWGFVEISASWIPYAINDLSLRFRKQGRPWAGKELLEERNIWVAVQTADDIQYIIDTVGDDRLMIGTDYGHADTSTEIEALRNLRHNGGLAPGIAEKILGANPKKLYSL
;
A
#
# COMPACT_ATOMS: atom_id res chain seq x y z
N GLU A 1 13.32 -5.43 -18.49
CA GLU A 1 11.85 -5.52 -18.44
C GLU A 1 11.20 -4.19 -18.05
N LEU A 2 11.68 -3.39 -17.06
CA LEU A 2 11.04 -2.14 -16.64
C LEU A 2 10.94 -1.12 -17.78
N HIS A 3 12.02 -0.89 -18.55
CA HIS A 3 12.00 -0.02 -19.71
C HIS A 3 10.98 -0.45 -20.78
N PHE A 4 10.95 -1.75 -21.04
CA PHE A 4 9.98 -2.30 -21.98
C PHE A 4 8.55 -2.08 -21.48
N GLY A 5 8.27 -2.41 -20.22
CA GLY A 5 6.95 -2.18 -19.61
C GLY A 5 6.53 -0.72 -19.68
N LYS A 6 7.41 0.22 -19.26
CA LYS A 6 7.14 1.67 -19.31
C LYS A 6 6.84 2.14 -20.73
N ALA A 7 7.63 1.71 -21.71
CA ALA A 7 7.43 2.06 -23.13
C ALA A 7 6.11 1.51 -23.69
N HIS A 8 5.53 0.48 -23.09
CA HIS A 8 4.27 -0.14 -23.50
C HIS A 8 3.11 0.16 -22.55
N GLY A 9 3.22 1.22 -21.74
CA GLY A 9 2.10 1.74 -20.96
C GLY A 9 1.95 1.15 -19.56
N ALA A 10 2.94 0.41 -19.05
CA ALA A 10 2.93 0.02 -17.64
C ALA A 10 2.99 1.26 -16.74
N CYS A 11 2.10 1.32 -15.76
CA CYS A 11 1.99 2.45 -14.82
C CYS A 11 2.52 2.12 -13.42
N SER A 12 2.90 0.87 -13.14
CA SER A 12 3.53 0.48 -11.88
C SER A 12 4.33 -0.81 -12.01
N VAL A 13 5.18 -1.08 -11.01
CA VAL A 13 5.79 -2.39 -10.77
C VAL A 13 4.96 -3.08 -9.70
N PHE A 14 4.37 -4.21 -10.06
CA PHE A 14 3.59 -5.03 -9.14
C PHE A 14 4.50 -5.97 -8.35
N MET A 15 4.35 -5.98 -7.01
CA MET A 15 5.10 -6.86 -6.11
C MET A 15 4.20 -7.39 -5.00
N ARG A 16 4.64 -8.48 -4.38
CA ARG A 16 4.06 -9.00 -3.13
C ARG A 16 4.87 -8.51 -1.93
N GLY A 17 4.35 -8.64 -0.74
CA GLY A 17 5.05 -8.24 0.48
C GLY A 17 6.34 -9.02 0.74
N LEU A 18 6.46 -10.23 0.15
CA LEU A 18 7.66 -11.05 0.08
C LEU A 18 7.85 -11.50 -1.36
N GLU A 19 9.09 -11.51 -1.86
CA GLU A 19 9.45 -12.05 -3.18
C GLU A 19 10.50 -13.14 -2.99
N GLY A 20 10.06 -14.40 -3.05
CA GLY A 20 10.89 -15.54 -2.67
C GLY A 20 11.35 -15.41 -1.20
N ASN A 21 12.63 -15.48 -0.97
CA ASN A 21 13.23 -15.32 0.36
C ASN A 21 13.65 -13.86 0.66
N ALA A 22 13.18 -12.91 -0.14
CA ALA A 22 13.57 -11.52 -0.03
C ALA A 22 12.44 -10.63 0.48
N ARG A 23 12.80 -9.69 1.34
CA ARG A 23 11.99 -8.53 1.65
C ARG A 23 12.31 -7.42 0.66
N LEU A 24 11.37 -6.51 0.44
CA LEU A 24 11.59 -5.34 -0.41
C LEU A 24 12.87 -4.57 -0.05
N THR A 25 13.18 -4.48 1.22
CA THR A 25 14.31 -3.71 1.74
C THR A 25 15.66 -4.44 1.66
N ASP A 26 15.69 -5.66 1.11
CA ASP A 26 16.92 -6.42 0.94
C ASP A 26 17.79 -5.79 -0.17
N PRO A 27 19.11 -5.73 0.03
CA PRO A 27 20.01 -5.01 -0.88
C PRO A 27 19.96 -5.47 -2.34
N HIS A 28 19.66 -6.74 -2.60
CA HIS A 28 19.63 -7.25 -3.97
C HIS A 28 18.44 -6.71 -4.80
N LEU A 29 17.38 -6.19 -4.16
CA LEU A 29 16.28 -5.49 -4.85
C LEU A 29 16.58 -4.00 -5.09
N SER A 30 17.69 -3.49 -4.53
CA SER A 30 18.05 -2.07 -4.70
C SER A 30 18.17 -1.62 -6.17
N PRO A 31 18.73 -2.41 -7.10
CA PRO A 31 18.77 -2.01 -8.51
C PRO A 31 17.37 -1.86 -9.13
N LEU A 32 16.43 -2.75 -8.78
CA LEU A 32 15.04 -2.66 -9.23
C LEU A 32 14.36 -1.39 -8.72
N LEU A 33 14.53 -1.07 -7.44
CA LEU A 33 13.92 0.11 -6.84
C LEU A 33 14.48 1.41 -7.40
N ALA A 34 15.80 1.48 -7.61
CA ALA A 34 16.45 2.62 -8.23
C ALA A 34 15.96 2.84 -9.67
N GLU A 35 15.85 1.75 -10.43
CA GLU A 35 15.37 1.81 -11.81
C GLU A 35 13.89 2.18 -11.90
N ALA A 36 13.03 1.62 -11.03
CA ALA A 36 11.62 1.99 -10.96
C ALA A 36 11.46 3.49 -10.66
N GLN A 37 12.23 4.03 -9.71
CA GLN A 37 12.26 5.46 -9.44
C GLN A 37 12.68 6.28 -10.66
N SER A 38 13.76 5.89 -11.35
CA SER A 38 14.26 6.60 -12.54
C SER A 38 13.27 6.66 -13.69
N LEU A 39 12.41 5.63 -13.78
CA LEU A 39 11.36 5.51 -14.80
C LEU A 39 10.02 6.10 -14.36
N ASP A 40 9.96 6.73 -13.18
CA ASP A 40 8.71 7.22 -12.61
C ASP A 40 7.62 6.13 -12.54
N LEU A 41 8.02 4.93 -12.09
CA LEU A 41 7.13 3.80 -11.85
C LEU A 41 6.99 3.57 -10.33
N PRO A 42 5.79 3.69 -9.75
CA PRO A 42 5.57 3.29 -8.38
C PRO A 42 5.73 1.78 -8.19
N ILE A 43 6.02 1.37 -6.96
CA ILE A 43 5.90 -0.03 -6.54
C ILE A 43 4.53 -0.24 -5.91
N THR A 44 3.74 -1.18 -6.42
CA THR A 44 2.45 -1.54 -5.83
C THR A 44 2.49 -2.92 -5.21
N PHE A 45 2.14 -3.00 -3.93
CA PHE A 45 2.03 -4.24 -3.17
C PHE A 45 0.61 -4.75 -3.20
N HIS A 46 0.47 -6.00 -3.53
CA HIS A 46 -0.80 -6.70 -3.63
C HIS A 46 -0.84 -7.89 -2.67
N ALA A 47 -2.04 -8.27 -2.23
CA ALA A 47 -2.24 -9.54 -1.54
C ALA A 47 -1.68 -10.70 -2.37
N GLY A 48 -1.02 -11.65 -1.75
CA GLY A 48 -0.56 -12.82 -2.49
C GLY A 48 0.58 -13.57 -1.83
N ILE A 49 0.74 -14.82 -2.29
CA ILE A 49 1.77 -15.73 -1.82
C ILE A 49 3.10 -15.33 -2.45
N GLY A 50 3.98 -14.73 -1.67
CA GLY A 50 5.32 -14.34 -2.13
C GLY A 50 6.43 -15.30 -1.74
N ASN A 51 6.20 -16.19 -0.77
CA ASN A 51 7.20 -17.13 -0.25
C ASN A 51 6.58 -18.49 0.01
N MET A 52 7.13 -19.56 -0.60
CA MET A 52 6.58 -20.90 -0.51
C MET A 52 6.74 -21.52 0.89
N GLY A 53 7.86 -21.29 1.56
CA GLY A 53 8.06 -21.78 2.93
C GLY A 53 7.10 -21.12 3.93
N PHE A 54 6.81 -19.84 3.74
CA PHE A 54 5.79 -19.14 4.55
C PHE A 54 4.37 -19.66 4.24
N PHE A 55 4.09 -19.93 2.97
CA PHE A 55 2.84 -20.58 2.57
C PHE A 55 2.68 -21.98 3.19
N ASP A 56 3.70 -22.82 3.13
CA ASP A 56 3.65 -24.18 3.67
C ASP A 56 3.39 -24.18 5.19
N TYR A 57 3.98 -23.23 5.90
CA TYR A 57 3.73 -23.06 7.34
C TYR A 57 2.26 -22.72 7.63
N HIS A 58 1.63 -21.93 6.77
CA HIS A 58 0.24 -21.47 6.89
C HIS A 58 -0.72 -22.18 5.92
N ALA A 59 -0.38 -23.35 5.41
CA ALA A 59 -1.12 -24.02 4.33
C ALA A 59 -2.61 -24.32 4.62
N ARG A 60 -3.01 -24.25 5.90
CA ARG A 60 -4.41 -24.45 6.34
C ARG A 60 -5.08 -23.16 6.79
N ASP A 61 -4.43 -22.03 6.59
CA ASP A 61 -4.97 -20.71 6.93
C ASP A 61 -6.05 -20.29 5.90
N SER A 62 -6.87 -19.34 6.30
CA SER A 62 -7.88 -18.66 5.47
C SER A 62 -7.29 -17.73 4.39
N GLY A 63 -5.97 -17.71 4.24
CA GLY A 63 -5.26 -16.77 3.36
C GLY A 63 -4.87 -15.45 4.01
N PHE A 64 -5.36 -15.13 5.19
CA PHE A 64 -5.03 -13.88 5.88
C PHE A 64 -3.52 -13.73 6.13
N SER A 65 -2.89 -14.76 6.72
CA SER A 65 -1.45 -14.73 7.03
C SER A 65 -0.59 -14.77 5.79
N THR A 66 -0.97 -15.59 4.81
CA THR A 66 -0.15 -15.81 3.60
C THR A 66 -0.32 -14.72 2.54
N PHE A 67 -1.49 -14.09 2.45
CA PHE A 67 -1.80 -13.10 1.42
C PHE A 67 -1.66 -11.67 1.92
N LYS A 68 -2.26 -11.34 3.09
CA LYS A 68 -2.37 -9.93 3.55
C LYS A 68 -1.21 -9.50 4.44
N LEU A 69 -0.83 -10.30 5.45
CA LEU A 69 0.20 -9.91 6.41
C LEU A 69 1.59 -9.63 5.80
N PRO A 70 2.07 -10.32 4.75
CA PRO A 70 3.33 -9.95 4.12
C PRO A 70 3.35 -8.53 3.57
N ALA A 71 2.23 -8.06 2.99
CA ALA A 71 2.14 -6.69 2.49
C ALA A 71 2.11 -5.66 3.64
N VAL A 72 1.41 -5.96 4.74
CA VAL A 72 1.47 -5.12 5.97
C VAL A 72 2.88 -5.07 6.54
N GLY A 73 3.61 -6.20 6.51
CA GLY A 73 5.03 -6.27 6.89
C GLY A 73 5.92 -5.40 5.99
N ALA A 74 5.65 -5.38 4.68
CA ALA A 74 6.39 -4.53 3.74
C ALA A 74 6.17 -3.03 4.04
N PHE A 75 4.93 -2.62 4.35
CA PHE A 75 4.65 -1.25 4.81
C PHE A 75 5.50 -0.88 6.02
N HIS A 76 5.49 -1.75 7.03
CA HIS A 76 6.24 -1.53 8.26
C HIS A 76 7.75 -1.41 7.97
N ASP A 77 8.32 -2.28 7.13
CA ASP A 77 9.73 -2.25 6.75
C ASP A 77 10.12 -0.97 5.99
N ILE A 78 9.27 -0.50 5.05
CA ILE A 78 9.47 0.76 4.31
C ILE A 78 9.62 1.93 5.29
N VAL A 79 8.71 2.03 6.26
CA VAL A 79 8.72 3.11 7.25
C VAL A 79 9.90 2.98 8.21
N MET A 80 10.14 1.79 8.77
CA MET A 80 11.20 1.56 9.77
C MET A 80 12.61 1.79 9.20
N LYS A 81 12.81 1.45 7.93
CA LYS A 81 14.11 1.56 7.25
C LYS A 81 14.29 2.86 6.46
N ASP A 82 13.38 3.83 6.66
CA ASP A 82 13.45 5.14 5.99
C ASP A 82 13.64 5.04 4.46
N MET A 83 12.91 4.15 3.80
CA MET A 83 13.09 3.90 2.36
C MET A 83 12.85 5.16 1.52
N HIS A 84 11.99 6.08 1.99
CA HIS A 84 11.79 7.40 1.37
C HIS A 84 13.06 8.28 1.33
N LYS A 85 14.01 8.10 2.26
CA LYS A 85 15.29 8.81 2.22
C LYS A 85 16.24 8.22 1.19
N LYS A 86 16.15 6.90 0.99
CA LYS A 86 16.96 6.18 0.00
C LYS A 86 16.42 6.34 -1.42
N TYR A 87 15.11 6.42 -1.55
CA TYR A 87 14.38 6.56 -2.81
C TYR A 87 13.32 7.67 -2.65
N PRO A 88 13.74 8.96 -2.69
CA PRO A 88 12.87 10.08 -2.31
C PRO A 88 11.68 10.30 -3.26
N ASP A 89 11.82 9.93 -4.53
CA ASP A 89 10.79 10.12 -5.54
C ASP A 89 9.98 8.84 -5.78
N LEU A 90 10.36 7.72 -5.17
CA LEU A 90 9.65 6.46 -5.34
C LEU A 90 8.34 6.47 -4.55
N ARG A 91 7.26 6.13 -5.25
CA ARG A 91 5.92 6.02 -4.68
C ARG A 91 5.59 4.56 -4.38
N TRP A 92 4.86 4.35 -3.28
CA TRP A 92 4.51 3.03 -2.76
C TRP A 92 2.99 2.91 -2.67
N GLY A 93 2.40 1.93 -3.32
CA GLY A 93 0.96 1.66 -3.27
C GLY A 93 0.66 0.33 -2.57
N PHE A 94 -0.36 0.28 -1.74
CA PHE A 94 -0.84 -0.95 -1.10
C PHE A 94 -2.26 -1.20 -1.54
N VAL A 95 -2.49 -2.32 -2.22
CA VAL A 95 -3.78 -2.65 -2.84
C VAL A 95 -4.30 -4.01 -2.39
N GLU A 96 -5.62 -4.17 -2.36
CA GLU A 96 -6.34 -5.42 -2.05
C GLU A 96 -6.08 -6.02 -0.65
N ILE A 97 -5.62 -5.23 0.29
CA ILE A 97 -5.37 -5.70 1.66
C ILE A 97 -6.21 -5.00 2.72
N SER A 98 -7.27 -4.24 2.31
CA SER A 98 -7.99 -3.34 3.20
C SER A 98 -7.05 -2.24 3.76
N ALA A 99 -7.59 -1.29 4.50
CA ALA A 99 -6.80 -0.30 5.23
C ALA A 99 -7.05 -0.35 6.75
N SER A 100 -7.89 -1.27 7.21
CA SER A 100 -8.20 -1.42 8.65
C SER A 100 -6.98 -1.76 9.52
N TRP A 101 -5.89 -2.25 8.94
CA TRP A 101 -4.62 -2.50 9.64
C TRP A 101 -3.80 -1.23 9.90
N ILE A 102 -4.11 -0.12 9.21
CA ILE A 102 -3.36 1.14 9.33
C ILE A 102 -3.29 1.66 10.77
N PRO A 103 -4.40 1.83 11.52
CA PRO A 103 -4.31 2.34 12.88
C PRO A 103 -3.42 1.50 13.79
N TYR A 104 -3.46 0.18 13.65
CA TYR A 104 -2.60 -0.73 14.40
C TYR A 104 -1.12 -0.55 14.04
N ALA A 105 -0.79 -0.53 12.74
CA ALA A 105 0.58 -0.37 12.27
C ALA A 105 1.16 1.00 12.65
N ILE A 106 0.37 2.06 12.54
CA ILE A 106 0.74 3.42 12.95
C ILE A 106 1.07 3.48 14.45
N ASN A 107 0.24 2.86 15.28
CA ASN A 107 0.49 2.81 16.72
C ASN A 107 1.80 2.07 17.04
N ASP A 108 2.03 0.89 16.48
CA ASP A 108 3.26 0.12 16.69
C ASP A 108 4.51 0.90 16.22
N LEU A 109 4.45 1.48 15.03
CA LEU A 109 5.54 2.31 14.49
C LEU A 109 5.84 3.52 15.39
N SER A 110 4.82 4.23 15.86
CA SER A 110 4.99 5.40 16.74
C SER A 110 5.72 5.04 18.02
N LEU A 111 5.38 3.90 18.62
CA LEU A 111 6.03 3.39 19.83
C LEU A 111 7.51 3.03 19.57
N ARG A 112 7.80 2.40 18.43
CA ARG A 112 9.18 2.04 18.04
C ARG A 112 10.02 3.28 17.77
N PHE A 113 9.49 4.26 17.05
CA PHE A 113 10.17 5.53 16.78
C PHE A 113 10.48 6.27 18.08
N ARG A 114 9.50 6.37 18.99
CA ARG A 114 9.70 6.96 20.32
C ARG A 114 10.81 6.25 21.10
N LYS A 115 10.78 4.91 21.14
CA LYS A 115 11.80 4.12 21.83
C LYS A 115 13.20 4.32 21.26
N GLN A 116 13.30 4.59 19.96
CA GLN A 116 14.56 4.84 19.26
C GLN A 116 14.98 6.32 19.29
N GLY A 117 14.20 7.22 19.89
CA GLY A 117 14.46 8.66 19.88
C GLY A 117 14.34 9.29 18.48
N ARG A 118 13.60 8.66 17.57
CA ARG A 118 13.37 9.14 16.20
C ARG A 118 12.16 10.05 16.12
N PRO A 119 12.17 11.09 15.28
CA PRO A 119 10.99 11.92 15.05
C PRO A 119 9.86 11.10 14.44
N TRP A 120 8.62 11.42 14.84
CA TRP A 120 7.41 10.77 14.34
C TRP A 120 6.59 11.76 13.50
N ALA A 121 6.25 11.39 12.28
CA ALA A 121 5.53 12.26 11.35
C ALA A 121 4.03 12.45 11.70
N GLY A 122 3.48 11.62 12.61
CA GLY A 122 2.06 11.75 12.96
C GLY A 122 1.13 11.39 11.80
N LYS A 123 0.11 12.21 11.60
CA LYS A 123 -0.92 12.04 10.57
C LYS A 123 -0.36 12.17 9.15
N GLU A 124 0.72 12.90 8.97
CA GLU A 124 1.36 13.16 7.67
C GLU A 124 2.26 12.00 7.20
N LEU A 125 2.32 10.88 7.95
CA LEU A 125 3.26 9.79 7.67
C LEU A 125 3.16 9.26 6.24
N LEU A 126 1.95 9.01 5.75
CA LEU A 126 1.77 8.48 4.39
C LEU A 126 2.24 9.47 3.33
N GLU A 127 1.99 10.76 3.54
CA GLU A 127 2.44 11.81 2.63
C GLU A 127 3.96 11.96 2.65
N GLU A 128 4.56 12.07 3.84
CA GLU A 128 6.01 12.20 4.02
C GLU A 128 6.79 11.00 3.44
N ARG A 129 6.18 9.82 3.44
CA ARG A 129 6.81 8.58 2.95
C ARG A 129 6.43 8.20 1.52
N ASN A 130 5.63 9.01 0.81
CA ASN A 130 5.10 8.71 -0.52
C ASN A 130 4.36 7.37 -0.58
N ILE A 131 3.47 7.10 0.39
CA ILE A 131 2.73 5.84 0.51
C ILE A 131 1.25 6.09 0.23
N TRP A 132 0.63 5.26 -0.62
CA TRP A 132 -0.81 5.21 -0.89
C TRP A 132 -1.39 3.88 -0.43
N VAL A 133 -2.62 3.90 0.07
CA VAL A 133 -3.31 2.70 0.53
C VAL A 133 -4.72 2.65 -0.04
N ALA A 134 -5.07 1.47 -0.59
CA ALA A 134 -6.44 1.22 -1.03
C ALA A 134 -7.33 0.84 0.15
N VAL A 135 -8.38 1.63 0.37
CA VAL A 135 -9.46 1.32 1.32
C VAL A 135 -10.47 0.38 0.66
N GLN A 136 -11.25 -0.31 1.49
CA GLN A 136 -12.46 -1.03 1.11
C GLN A 136 -13.67 -0.35 1.74
N THR A 137 -14.87 -0.51 1.18
CA THR A 137 -16.08 0.11 1.75
C THR A 137 -16.46 -0.48 3.11
N ALA A 138 -15.98 -1.66 3.44
CA ALA A 138 -16.13 -2.31 4.75
C ALA A 138 -15.17 -1.74 5.82
N ASP A 139 -14.18 -0.95 5.43
CA ASP A 139 -13.27 -0.29 6.37
C ASP A 139 -13.98 0.88 7.10
N ASP A 140 -13.58 1.16 8.34
CA ASP A 140 -13.91 2.43 8.99
C ASP A 140 -13.05 3.56 8.38
N ILE A 141 -13.47 4.04 7.20
CA ILE A 141 -12.72 5.00 6.41
C ILE A 141 -12.51 6.31 7.17
N GLN A 142 -13.49 6.75 7.96
CA GLN A 142 -13.35 7.97 8.74
C GLN A 142 -12.25 7.82 9.80
N TYR A 143 -12.21 6.72 10.52
CA TYR A 143 -11.15 6.45 11.50
C TYR A 143 -9.76 6.36 10.86
N ILE A 144 -9.68 5.78 9.65
CA ILE A 144 -8.42 5.75 8.88
C ILE A 144 -8.00 7.18 8.50
N ILE A 145 -8.93 8.01 8.00
CA ILE A 145 -8.68 9.42 7.67
C ILE A 145 -8.23 10.20 8.89
N ASP A 146 -8.85 9.97 10.04
CA ASP A 146 -8.46 10.63 11.29
C ASP A 146 -7.03 10.24 11.70
N THR A 147 -6.59 9.04 11.33
CA THR A 147 -5.26 8.50 11.66
C THR A 147 -4.17 9.00 10.69
N VAL A 148 -4.42 9.00 9.38
CA VAL A 148 -3.38 9.24 8.35
C VAL A 148 -3.73 10.27 7.28
N GLY A 149 -4.86 10.96 7.39
CA GLY A 149 -5.34 11.90 6.37
C GLY A 149 -5.99 11.21 5.18
N ASP A 150 -6.48 12.01 4.23
CA ASP A 150 -7.23 11.55 3.06
C ASP A 150 -6.44 11.65 1.74
N ASP A 151 -5.28 12.31 1.74
CA ASP A 151 -4.51 12.64 0.52
C ASP A 151 -3.77 11.44 -0.11
N ARG A 152 -3.71 10.31 0.59
CA ARG A 152 -3.01 9.09 0.17
C ARG A 152 -3.89 7.85 0.18
N LEU A 153 -5.20 8.03 0.33
CA LEU A 153 -6.16 6.93 0.26
C LEU A 153 -6.71 6.81 -1.17
N MET A 154 -6.96 5.59 -1.60
CA MET A 154 -7.56 5.26 -2.90
C MET A 154 -8.51 4.07 -2.71
N ILE A 155 -9.23 3.65 -3.76
CA ILE A 155 -10.13 2.49 -3.73
C ILE A 155 -10.09 1.76 -5.06
N GLY A 156 -10.37 0.47 -5.03
CA GLY A 156 -10.58 -0.38 -6.21
C GLY A 156 -11.77 -1.32 -6.03
N THR A 157 -12.21 -1.94 -7.09
CA THR A 157 -13.35 -2.87 -7.09
C THR A 157 -12.95 -4.33 -6.97
N ASP A 158 -11.69 -4.64 -7.22
CA ASP A 158 -11.19 -6.01 -7.39
C ASP A 158 -12.04 -6.83 -8.39
N TYR A 159 -12.48 -6.18 -9.48
CA TYR A 159 -13.35 -6.78 -10.48
C TYR A 159 -12.74 -8.06 -11.07
N GLY A 160 -13.53 -9.12 -11.10
CA GLY A 160 -13.14 -10.42 -11.66
C GLY A 160 -12.71 -11.46 -10.62
N HIS A 161 -12.51 -11.06 -9.37
CA HIS A 161 -12.28 -11.98 -8.26
C HIS A 161 -13.58 -12.32 -7.52
N ALA A 162 -13.52 -13.31 -6.65
CA ALA A 162 -14.64 -13.76 -5.81
C ALA A 162 -14.17 -13.97 -4.37
N ASP A 163 -13.48 -12.98 -3.81
CA ASP A 163 -12.96 -13.00 -2.44
C ASP A 163 -13.56 -11.87 -1.57
N THR A 164 -13.02 -11.68 -0.39
CA THR A 164 -13.49 -10.67 0.57
C THR A 164 -13.16 -9.22 0.15
N SER A 165 -12.35 -9.03 -0.88
CA SER A 165 -11.94 -7.71 -1.39
C SER A 165 -12.81 -7.23 -2.54
N THR A 166 -13.56 -8.15 -3.17
CA THR A 166 -14.36 -7.86 -4.37
C THR A 166 -15.62 -7.07 -4.01
N GLU A 167 -15.73 -5.86 -4.55
CA GLU A 167 -16.94 -5.04 -4.46
C GLU A 167 -17.13 -4.22 -5.74
N ILE A 168 -17.95 -4.72 -6.65
CA ILE A 168 -18.19 -4.08 -7.95
C ILE A 168 -18.75 -2.66 -7.80
N GLU A 169 -19.59 -2.44 -6.81
CA GLU A 169 -20.22 -1.15 -6.53
C GLU A 169 -19.39 -0.24 -5.60
N ALA A 170 -18.15 -0.63 -5.26
CA ALA A 170 -17.30 0.11 -4.31
C ALA A 170 -17.22 1.60 -4.64
N LEU A 171 -17.00 1.95 -5.91
CA LEU A 171 -16.85 3.35 -6.33
C LEU A 171 -18.16 4.14 -6.17
N ARG A 172 -19.30 3.51 -6.46
CA ARG A 172 -20.62 4.10 -6.25
C ARG A 172 -20.93 4.24 -4.78
N ASN A 173 -20.69 3.18 -4.01
CA ASN A 173 -20.97 3.15 -2.58
C ASN A 173 -20.14 4.20 -1.84
N LEU A 174 -18.88 4.35 -2.15
CA LEU A 174 -18.04 5.39 -1.56
C LEU A 174 -18.61 6.79 -1.82
N ARG A 175 -19.01 7.06 -3.06
CA ARG A 175 -19.54 8.39 -3.46
C ARG A 175 -20.87 8.73 -2.79
N HIS A 176 -21.79 7.77 -2.70
CA HIS A 176 -23.17 8.03 -2.30
C HIS A 176 -23.49 7.63 -0.86
N ASN A 177 -22.82 6.63 -0.33
CA ASN A 177 -23.16 6.00 0.96
C ASN A 177 -22.02 6.09 2.00
N GLY A 178 -20.86 6.59 1.64
CA GLY A 178 -19.66 6.54 2.49
C GLY A 178 -19.67 7.50 3.69
N GLY A 179 -20.65 8.41 3.78
CA GLY A 179 -20.75 9.36 4.90
C GLY A 179 -19.57 10.33 5.03
N LEU A 180 -18.73 10.40 4.00
CA LEU A 180 -17.51 11.21 4.00
C LEU A 180 -17.83 12.69 3.75
N ALA A 181 -16.98 13.57 4.27
CA ALA A 181 -17.08 15.00 3.99
C ALA A 181 -16.96 15.28 2.48
N PRO A 182 -17.60 16.38 1.98
CA PRO A 182 -17.55 16.75 0.56
C PRO A 182 -16.10 16.84 0.05
N GLY A 183 -15.85 16.29 -1.13
CA GLY A 183 -14.53 16.31 -1.78
C GLY A 183 -13.59 15.17 -1.39
N ILE A 184 -13.81 14.48 -0.26
CA ILE A 184 -12.96 13.34 0.14
C ILE A 184 -13.17 12.17 -0.83
N ALA A 185 -14.41 11.85 -1.17
CA ALA A 185 -14.70 10.76 -2.12
C ALA A 185 -14.02 11.01 -3.49
N GLU A 186 -14.05 12.24 -4.00
CA GLU A 186 -13.40 12.61 -5.26
C GLU A 186 -11.87 12.48 -5.19
N LYS A 187 -11.26 12.79 -4.04
CA LYS A 187 -9.83 12.54 -3.83
C LYS A 187 -9.53 11.05 -3.93
N ILE A 188 -10.23 10.22 -3.17
CA ILE A 188 -10.03 8.77 -3.10
C ILE A 188 -10.30 8.10 -4.44
N LEU A 189 -11.34 8.55 -5.16
CA LEU A 189 -11.76 7.99 -6.46
C LEU A 189 -10.90 8.44 -7.63
N GLY A 190 -10.23 9.59 -7.56
CA GLY A 190 -9.59 10.17 -8.72
C GLY A 190 -8.26 10.86 -8.47
N ALA A 191 -8.21 11.90 -7.64
CA ALA A 191 -7.02 12.71 -7.48
C ALA A 191 -5.83 11.92 -6.90
N ASN A 192 -6.07 11.07 -5.91
CA ASN A 192 -5.03 10.31 -5.25
C ASN A 192 -4.45 9.19 -6.12
N PRO A 193 -5.25 8.30 -6.75
CA PRO A 193 -4.69 7.29 -7.66
C PRO A 193 -3.96 7.92 -8.86
N LYS A 194 -4.41 9.06 -9.38
CA LYS A 194 -3.67 9.79 -10.43
C LYS A 194 -2.28 10.21 -9.96
N LYS A 195 -2.14 10.70 -8.73
CA LYS A 195 -0.84 11.05 -8.16
C LYS A 195 0.07 9.82 -7.98
N LEU A 196 -0.49 8.66 -7.56
CA LEU A 196 0.28 7.44 -7.44
C LEU A 196 0.85 7.00 -8.79
N TYR A 197 0.02 6.98 -9.83
CA TYR A 197 0.35 6.42 -11.14
C TYR A 197 0.88 7.45 -12.16
N SER A 198 1.00 8.73 -11.78
CA SER A 198 1.41 9.82 -12.69
C SER A 198 0.51 9.93 -13.95
N LEU A 199 -0.83 9.96 -13.77
CA LEU A 199 -1.85 10.02 -14.82
C LEU A 199 -2.53 11.39 -14.89
#